data_7889e46547256bcb0720a4f134585c8c
#
_entry.id   7889e46547256bcb0720a4f134585c8c
#
_cell.length_a   1.000
_cell.length_b   1.000
_cell.length_c   1.000
_cell.angle_alpha   90.00
_cell.angle_beta   90.00
_cell.angle_gamma   90.00
#
_symmetry.space_group_name_H-M   'P 1'
#
loop_
_entity.id
_entity.type
_entity.pdbx_description
1 polymer ?
#
loop_
_entity_poly.entity_id
_entity_poly.type
_entity_poly.pdbx_seq_one_letter_code
_entity_poly.pdbx_strand_id
1 'polypeptide(L)'
;MSDAPNSVKIPSELLPADGRFGSGPARVRDAQLKALAAAGREVIGTSHRKAPVKKLVGRIRTGLAELFDLPAGYEVVLGNGGSTVFWDVAAFGLVREKAAHAQFGEFGAKFAKATNTAPFLAESAILDAEPGTGAVPEAVAGADVYAWPHNETSTGVATEIRRPAGIADDALVVIDATSGAGGLPVDIRETDVYYFAPQKNMGSDGGLWIAIMSPRAIERAYEIKDSGRWIPASLDLVTAIENSRKDQTYNTPAVATLLLLAEQIEWINGNGGLAWATERTRSSSELVYRWAENSDVATCFVTDPADRSAVVCTIDFDDSIDAAVVADMLRANGVVDVEPYRKLGRNQLRIATFVSVEPDDVKALLSCIDFVLTAVTK
;
A
#
# COMPACT_ATOMS: atom_id res chain seq x y z
N MET A 1 19.16 -39.24 -1.01
CA MET A 1 18.59 -38.47 -2.13
C MET A 1 17.27 -37.99 -1.61
N SER A 2 17.17 -36.77 -1.13
CA SER A 2 15.87 -36.21 -0.71
C SER A 2 15.03 -36.01 -1.98
N ASP A 3 13.83 -36.53 -1.97
CA ASP A 3 12.85 -36.26 -3.04
C ASP A 3 12.76 -34.73 -3.24
N ALA A 4 12.68 -34.33 -4.51
CA ALA A 4 12.64 -32.91 -4.86
C ALA A 4 11.46 -32.22 -4.12
N PRO A 5 11.60 -30.94 -3.69
CA PRO A 5 10.56 -30.19 -2.95
C PRO A 5 9.16 -30.22 -3.62
N ASN A 6 9.08 -30.58 -4.87
CA ASN A 6 7.85 -30.67 -5.68
C ASN A 6 7.01 -31.96 -5.42
N SER A 7 7.40 -32.86 -4.50
CA SER A 7 6.69 -34.14 -4.30
C SER A 7 5.56 -34.08 -3.27
N VAL A 8 5.52 -33.04 -2.41
CA VAL A 8 4.49 -32.90 -1.38
C VAL A 8 3.20 -32.39 -1.99
N LYS A 9 2.16 -33.22 -1.97
CA LYS A 9 0.83 -32.83 -2.44
C LYS A 9 -0.09 -32.54 -1.27
N ILE A 10 -0.49 -31.28 -1.14
CA ILE A 10 -1.43 -30.83 -0.11
C ILE A 10 -2.83 -31.39 -0.47
N PRO A 11 -3.57 -32.00 0.48
CA PRO A 11 -4.94 -32.41 0.28
C PRO A 11 -5.83 -31.26 -0.19
N SER A 12 -6.68 -31.53 -1.17
CA SER A 12 -7.52 -30.48 -1.79
C SER A 12 -8.46 -29.77 -0.82
N GLU A 13 -8.88 -30.44 0.22
CA GLU A 13 -9.74 -29.94 1.29
C GLU A 13 -9.05 -28.90 2.21
N LEU A 14 -7.71 -28.87 2.21
CA LEU A 14 -6.94 -27.88 2.95
C LEU A 14 -6.61 -26.63 2.12
N LEU A 15 -6.74 -26.71 0.78
CA LEU A 15 -6.35 -25.63 -0.10
C LEU A 15 -7.32 -24.43 0.01
N PRO A 16 -6.81 -23.19 -0.02
CA PRO A 16 -7.67 -22.00 -0.14
C PRO A 16 -8.44 -22.00 -1.46
N ALA A 17 -9.61 -21.40 -1.47
CA ALA A 17 -10.39 -21.21 -2.69
C ALA A 17 -9.63 -20.31 -3.69
N ASP A 18 -8.83 -19.36 -3.18
CA ASP A 18 -7.90 -18.55 -3.97
C ASP A 18 -6.54 -18.51 -3.28
N GLY A 19 -5.52 -19.08 -3.90
CA GLY A 19 -4.18 -19.22 -3.32
C GLY A 19 -3.26 -18.00 -3.46
N ARG A 20 -3.76 -16.81 -3.83
CA ARG A 20 -2.95 -15.61 -4.06
C ARG A 20 -2.83 -14.75 -2.78
N PHE A 21 -1.64 -14.73 -2.17
CA PHE A 21 -1.35 -13.99 -0.93
C PHE A 21 -0.25 -12.92 -1.11
N GLY A 22 -0.05 -12.45 -2.35
CA GLY A 22 1.01 -11.51 -2.69
C GLY A 22 0.83 -10.13 -2.05
N SER A 23 1.92 -9.63 -1.46
CA SER A 23 1.97 -8.28 -0.86
C SER A 23 2.16 -7.15 -1.88
N GLY A 24 1.89 -7.44 -3.16
CA GLY A 24 1.87 -6.46 -4.25
C GLY A 24 2.56 -6.95 -5.53
N PRO A 25 1.77 -7.08 -6.61
CA PRO A 25 0.34 -6.80 -6.69
C PRO A 25 -0.51 -7.70 -5.81
N ALA A 26 -1.66 -7.18 -5.38
CA ALA A 26 -2.64 -7.92 -4.60
C ALA A 26 -3.62 -8.70 -5.49
N ARG A 27 -4.33 -9.64 -4.88
CA ARG A 27 -5.47 -10.31 -5.51
C ARG A 27 -6.51 -9.30 -6.00
N VAL A 28 -6.89 -9.42 -7.27
CA VAL A 28 -8.09 -8.79 -7.84
C VAL A 28 -9.24 -9.80 -7.72
N ARG A 29 -10.40 -9.34 -7.19
CA ARG A 29 -11.58 -10.21 -6.99
C ARG A 29 -12.26 -10.56 -8.31
N ASP A 30 -12.83 -11.76 -8.41
CA ASP A 30 -13.52 -12.22 -9.61
C ASP A 30 -14.67 -11.29 -10.06
N ALA A 31 -15.34 -10.64 -9.09
CA ALA A 31 -16.38 -9.67 -9.40
C ALA A 31 -15.86 -8.47 -10.20
N GLN A 32 -14.65 -7.99 -9.87
CA GLN A 32 -13.99 -6.90 -10.61
C GLN A 32 -13.62 -7.34 -12.03
N LEU A 33 -13.11 -8.57 -12.21
CA LEU A 33 -12.79 -9.12 -13.53
C LEU A 33 -14.05 -9.28 -14.39
N LYS A 34 -15.15 -9.73 -13.81
CA LYS A 34 -16.46 -9.82 -14.49
C LYS A 34 -16.97 -8.43 -14.88
N ALA A 35 -16.85 -7.43 -13.99
CA ALA A 35 -17.24 -6.06 -14.31
C ALA A 35 -16.37 -5.47 -15.44
N LEU A 36 -15.05 -5.73 -15.42
CA LEU A 36 -14.15 -5.32 -16.49
C LEU A 36 -14.54 -5.97 -17.83
N ALA A 37 -14.85 -7.26 -17.84
CA ALA A 37 -15.30 -7.96 -19.05
C ALA A 37 -16.62 -7.41 -19.59
N ALA A 38 -17.57 -7.06 -18.72
CA ALA A 38 -18.87 -6.51 -19.10
C ALA A 38 -18.78 -5.09 -19.65
N ALA A 39 -18.04 -4.19 -18.96
CA ALA A 39 -17.94 -2.77 -19.32
C ALA A 39 -16.79 -2.44 -20.28
N GLY A 40 -15.88 -3.37 -20.51
CA GLY A 40 -14.62 -3.11 -21.22
C GLY A 40 -14.80 -2.48 -22.60
N ARG A 41 -15.80 -2.92 -23.37
CA ARG A 41 -16.06 -2.38 -24.72
C ARG A 41 -16.56 -0.92 -24.71
N GLU A 42 -17.16 -0.47 -23.62
CA GLU A 42 -17.69 0.88 -23.50
C GLU A 42 -16.62 1.88 -23.05
N VAL A 43 -15.60 1.42 -22.34
CA VAL A 43 -14.58 2.27 -21.68
C VAL A 43 -13.18 2.06 -22.26
N ILE A 44 -12.75 0.80 -22.48
CA ILE A 44 -11.39 0.49 -22.94
C ILE A 44 -11.23 0.95 -24.40
N GLY A 45 -10.14 1.64 -24.68
CA GLY A 45 -9.86 2.20 -26.01
C GLY A 45 -10.67 3.45 -26.35
N THR A 46 -11.45 4.00 -25.40
CA THR A 46 -12.13 5.28 -25.57
C THR A 46 -11.29 6.45 -25.04
N SER A 47 -11.56 7.66 -25.51
CA SER A 47 -10.83 8.84 -25.04
C SER A 47 -11.09 9.11 -23.56
N HIS A 48 -10.01 9.25 -22.77
CA HIS A 48 -10.09 9.62 -21.35
C HIS A 48 -10.67 11.01 -21.10
N ARG A 49 -10.84 11.83 -22.15
CA ARG A 49 -11.48 13.16 -22.07
C ARG A 49 -12.99 13.10 -22.36
N LYS A 50 -13.54 11.90 -22.59
CA LYS A 50 -14.97 11.67 -22.85
C LYS A 50 -15.68 11.08 -21.65
N ALA A 51 -17.00 11.19 -21.65
CA ALA A 51 -17.85 10.82 -20.52
C ALA A 51 -17.62 9.41 -19.94
N PRO A 52 -17.39 8.33 -20.71
CA PRO A 52 -17.21 7.02 -20.11
C PRO A 52 -16.02 6.96 -19.12
N VAL A 53 -14.85 7.47 -19.52
CA VAL A 53 -13.66 7.44 -18.65
C VAL A 53 -13.75 8.51 -17.56
N LYS A 54 -14.27 9.70 -17.87
CA LYS A 54 -14.50 10.75 -16.87
C LYS A 54 -15.42 10.27 -15.74
N LYS A 55 -16.48 9.54 -16.07
CA LYS A 55 -17.37 8.94 -15.06
C LYS A 55 -16.63 7.96 -14.13
N LEU A 56 -15.68 7.18 -14.65
CA LEU A 56 -14.87 6.30 -13.81
C LEU A 56 -14.01 7.09 -12.82
N VAL A 57 -13.33 8.13 -13.30
CA VAL A 57 -12.53 8.99 -12.42
C VAL A 57 -13.42 9.67 -11.36
N GLY A 58 -14.60 10.16 -11.76
CA GLY A 58 -15.59 10.73 -10.83
C GLY A 58 -16.06 9.73 -9.78
N ARG A 59 -16.38 8.48 -10.17
CA ARG A 59 -16.74 7.39 -9.24
C ARG A 59 -15.63 7.15 -8.21
N ILE A 60 -14.38 7.08 -8.65
CA ILE A 60 -13.22 6.89 -7.76
C ILE A 60 -13.09 8.05 -6.79
N ARG A 61 -13.14 9.29 -7.28
CA ARG A 61 -12.99 10.49 -6.44
C ARG A 61 -14.09 10.58 -5.40
N THR A 62 -15.34 10.39 -5.80
CA THR A 62 -16.49 10.40 -4.88
C THR A 62 -16.44 9.23 -3.90
N GLY A 63 -16.15 8.01 -4.39
CA GLY A 63 -16.09 6.82 -3.54
C GLY A 63 -14.93 6.86 -2.52
N LEU A 64 -13.78 7.44 -2.87
CA LEU A 64 -12.69 7.65 -1.91
C LEU A 64 -13.01 8.77 -0.91
N ALA A 65 -13.72 9.82 -1.34
CA ALA A 65 -14.19 10.85 -0.42
C ALA A 65 -15.16 10.29 0.63
N GLU A 66 -16.03 9.39 0.24
CA GLU A 66 -16.91 8.64 1.14
C GLU A 66 -16.12 7.68 2.04
N LEU A 67 -15.23 6.86 1.45
CA LEU A 67 -14.46 5.84 2.17
C LEU A 67 -13.62 6.42 3.32
N PHE A 68 -13.01 7.57 3.11
CA PHE A 68 -12.12 8.22 4.07
C PHE A 68 -12.78 9.38 4.83
N ASP A 69 -14.10 9.57 4.71
CA ASP A 69 -14.84 10.67 5.36
C ASP A 69 -14.12 12.02 5.20
N LEU A 70 -13.86 12.41 3.94
CA LEU A 70 -12.99 13.55 3.65
C LEU A 70 -13.54 14.85 4.22
N PRO A 71 -12.73 15.60 4.98
CA PRO A 71 -13.10 16.93 5.44
C PRO A 71 -13.33 17.91 4.27
N ALA A 72 -14.08 18.96 4.55
CA ALA A 72 -14.32 20.02 3.56
C ALA A 72 -13.00 20.61 3.04
N GLY A 73 -12.89 20.74 1.72
CA GLY A 73 -11.73 21.28 1.04
C GLY A 73 -10.63 20.28 0.71
N TYR A 74 -10.69 19.05 1.24
CA TYR A 74 -9.79 17.98 0.77
C TYR A 74 -10.20 17.51 -0.63
N GLU A 75 -9.21 17.16 -1.43
CA GLU A 75 -9.42 16.70 -2.80
C GLU A 75 -8.72 15.37 -3.08
N VAL A 76 -9.36 14.53 -3.89
CA VAL A 76 -8.74 13.33 -4.44
C VAL A 76 -8.10 13.67 -5.79
N VAL A 77 -6.80 13.50 -5.89
CA VAL A 77 -5.98 13.80 -7.06
C VAL A 77 -5.39 12.51 -7.62
N LEU A 78 -5.40 12.34 -8.93
CA LEU A 78 -4.90 11.16 -9.61
C LEU A 78 -3.81 11.52 -10.63
N GLY A 79 -2.84 10.62 -10.76
CA GLY A 79 -1.82 10.71 -11.79
C GLY A 79 -1.32 9.34 -12.25
N ASN A 80 -0.55 9.34 -13.33
CA ASN A 80 0.00 8.13 -13.92
C ASN A 80 1.33 7.75 -13.25
N GLY A 81 1.62 6.44 -13.11
CA GLY A 81 2.94 5.93 -12.79
C GLY A 81 3.14 5.22 -11.44
N GLY A 82 2.16 5.20 -10.55
CA GLY A 82 2.26 4.55 -9.23
C GLY A 82 3.01 5.38 -8.18
N SER A 83 3.13 4.87 -6.95
CA SER A 83 3.73 5.59 -5.81
C SER A 83 5.18 5.97 -6.02
N THR A 84 5.95 5.19 -6.78
CA THR A 84 7.34 5.53 -7.11
C THR A 84 7.44 6.86 -7.87
N VAL A 85 6.51 7.13 -8.79
CA VAL A 85 6.44 8.42 -9.48
C VAL A 85 5.95 9.51 -8.52
N PHE A 86 5.07 9.17 -7.56
CA PHE A 86 4.59 10.15 -6.60
C PHE A 86 5.69 10.68 -5.67
N TRP A 87 6.72 9.90 -5.35
CA TRP A 87 7.88 10.40 -4.59
C TRP A 87 8.56 11.57 -5.31
N ASP A 88 8.75 11.47 -6.62
CA ASP A 88 9.29 12.56 -7.43
C ASP A 88 8.29 13.74 -7.50
N VAL A 89 7.00 13.47 -7.70
CA VAL A 89 5.94 14.49 -7.66
C VAL A 89 5.96 15.26 -6.35
N ALA A 90 6.12 14.56 -5.21
CA ALA A 90 6.19 15.17 -3.89
C ALA A 90 7.46 16.01 -3.70
N ALA A 91 8.63 15.51 -4.14
CA ALA A 91 9.88 16.26 -4.09
C ALA A 91 9.80 17.55 -4.90
N PHE A 92 9.21 17.51 -6.10
CA PHE A 92 9.08 18.67 -6.96
C PHE A 92 7.98 19.65 -6.53
N GLY A 93 6.84 19.14 -6.00
CA GLY A 93 5.61 19.93 -5.82
C GLY A 93 5.14 20.14 -4.38
N LEU A 94 5.76 19.49 -3.37
CA LEU A 94 5.35 19.60 -1.97
C LEU A 94 6.46 20.10 -1.04
N VAL A 95 7.72 19.70 -1.29
CA VAL A 95 8.86 20.14 -0.47
C VAL A 95 9.37 21.48 -0.96
N ARG A 96 9.32 22.52 -0.11
CA ARG A 96 9.90 23.83 -0.42
C ARG A 96 11.42 23.78 -0.33
N GLU A 97 11.94 23.39 0.81
CA GLU A 97 13.38 23.40 1.12
C GLU A 97 13.87 22.07 1.68
N LYS A 98 13.21 21.52 2.70
CA LYS A 98 13.75 20.37 3.43
C LYS A 98 12.64 19.42 3.88
N ALA A 99 12.85 18.12 3.67
CA ALA A 99 11.99 17.08 4.22
C ALA A 99 12.61 16.43 5.47
N ALA A 100 11.74 15.93 6.36
CA ALA A 100 12.08 15.04 7.46
C ALA A 100 11.34 13.71 7.25
N HIS A 101 12.07 12.61 7.30
CA HIS A 101 11.53 11.27 7.07
C HIS A 101 11.76 10.36 8.27
N ALA A 102 10.81 9.45 8.55
CA ALA A 102 11.11 8.22 9.22
C ALA A 102 11.08 7.07 8.22
N GLN A 103 12.07 6.18 8.30
CA GLN A 103 12.18 4.98 7.48
C GLN A 103 12.44 3.77 8.37
N PHE A 104 11.77 2.66 8.08
CA PHE A 104 11.88 1.38 8.79
C PHE A 104 11.74 0.21 7.83
N GLY A 105 12.20 0.44 6.60
CA GLY A 105 12.26 -0.53 5.51
C GLY A 105 12.53 0.11 4.15
N GLU A 106 12.37 -0.69 3.11
CA GLU A 106 12.78 -0.32 1.74
C GLU A 106 12.01 0.85 1.15
N PHE A 107 10.67 0.93 1.41
CA PHE A 107 9.85 1.91 0.70
C PHE A 107 9.93 3.29 1.35
N GLY A 108 9.99 3.36 2.67
CA GLY A 108 10.31 4.60 3.38
C GLY A 108 11.68 5.15 2.97
N ALA A 109 12.71 4.28 2.88
CA ALA A 109 14.05 4.66 2.46
C ALA A 109 14.10 5.20 1.01
N LYS A 110 13.30 4.65 0.10
CA LYS A 110 13.23 5.15 -1.28
C LYS A 110 12.61 6.54 -1.37
N PHE A 111 11.56 6.82 -0.61
CA PHE A 111 10.99 8.16 -0.59
C PHE A 111 11.97 9.16 0.04
N ALA A 112 12.57 8.83 1.17
CA ALA A 112 13.62 9.64 1.78
C ALA A 112 14.77 9.94 0.80
N LYS A 113 15.19 8.92 0.04
CA LYS A 113 16.21 9.09 -1.00
C LYS A 113 15.76 10.06 -2.10
N ALA A 114 14.52 9.99 -2.56
CA ALA A 114 14.01 10.86 -3.64
C ALA A 114 14.12 12.34 -3.25
N THR A 115 13.74 12.71 -2.03
CA THR A 115 13.88 14.08 -1.54
C THR A 115 15.33 14.46 -1.24
N ASN A 116 16.12 13.54 -0.66
CA ASN A 116 17.49 13.79 -0.27
C ASN A 116 18.44 13.97 -1.46
N THR A 117 18.13 13.39 -2.61
CA THR A 117 18.98 13.50 -3.83
C THR A 117 18.48 14.56 -4.81
N ALA A 118 17.36 15.22 -4.53
CA ALA A 118 16.82 16.29 -5.38
C ALA A 118 17.75 17.52 -5.32
N PRO A 119 18.33 17.97 -6.44
CA PRO A 119 19.42 18.97 -6.42
C PRO A 119 18.97 20.37 -6.03
N PHE A 120 17.68 20.58 -5.89
CA PHE A 120 17.06 21.86 -5.52
C PHE A 120 16.50 21.84 -4.07
N LEU A 121 16.71 20.77 -3.33
CA LEU A 121 16.34 20.62 -1.91
C LEU A 121 17.59 20.58 -1.03
N ALA A 122 17.42 20.98 0.22
CA ALA A 122 18.41 20.76 1.25
C ALA A 122 18.41 19.28 1.68
N GLU A 123 19.52 18.82 2.29
CA GLU A 123 19.65 17.48 2.81
C GLU A 123 18.50 17.16 3.79
N SER A 124 17.81 16.05 3.53
CA SER A 124 16.69 15.58 4.34
C SER A 124 17.15 15.12 5.73
N ALA A 125 16.36 15.40 6.76
CA ALA A 125 16.54 14.74 8.05
C ALA A 125 15.92 13.34 8.00
N ILE A 126 16.69 12.32 8.35
CA ILE A 126 16.23 10.92 8.26
C ILE A 126 16.36 10.28 9.65
N LEU A 127 15.23 9.83 10.19
CA LEU A 127 15.17 8.92 11.32
C LEU A 127 15.13 7.50 10.77
N ASP A 128 16.23 6.77 10.94
CA ASP A 128 16.38 5.40 10.47
C ASP A 128 16.13 4.44 11.64
N ALA A 129 15.01 3.72 11.59
CA ALA A 129 14.67 2.73 12.59
C ALA A 129 14.98 1.32 12.07
N GLU A 130 15.31 0.43 13.00
CA GLU A 130 15.60 -0.97 12.69
C GLU A 130 14.41 -1.65 12.01
N PRO A 131 14.63 -2.49 11.00
CA PRO A 131 13.57 -3.27 10.37
C PRO A 131 12.79 -4.10 11.39
N GLY A 132 11.45 -3.94 11.39
CA GLY A 132 10.56 -4.57 12.38
C GLY A 132 10.14 -3.65 13.53
N THR A 133 10.59 -2.39 13.53
CA THR A 133 10.22 -1.37 14.53
C THR A 133 9.61 -0.16 13.81
N GLY A 134 8.49 0.34 14.31
CA GLY A 134 7.85 1.55 13.80
C GLY A 134 8.54 2.84 14.27
N ALA A 135 8.49 3.88 13.41
CA ALA A 135 8.99 5.21 13.76
C ALA A 135 8.16 6.32 13.11
N VAL A 136 8.08 7.46 13.80
CA VAL A 136 7.44 8.69 13.32
C VAL A 136 8.46 9.83 13.43
N PRO A 137 8.56 10.72 12.42
CA PRO A 137 9.54 11.81 12.47
C PRO A 137 9.25 12.76 13.63
N GLU A 138 10.28 13.20 14.32
CA GLU A 138 10.20 14.29 15.30
C GLU A 138 10.33 15.66 14.61
N ALA A 139 10.01 16.75 15.35
CA ALA A 139 10.16 18.10 14.85
C ALA A 139 11.62 18.43 14.55
N VAL A 140 11.91 18.86 13.32
CA VAL A 140 13.24 19.22 12.83
C VAL A 140 13.24 20.65 12.34
N ALA A 141 14.24 21.43 12.77
CA ALA A 141 14.40 22.81 12.33
C ALA A 141 14.55 22.92 10.81
N GLY A 142 13.74 23.77 10.19
CA GLY A 142 13.74 24.04 8.76
C GLY A 142 13.07 22.96 7.90
N ALA A 143 12.56 21.87 8.48
CA ALA A 143 11.78 20.91 7.72
C ALA A 143 10.35 21.46 7.46
N ASP A 144 9.93 21.41 6.23
CA ASP A 144 8.61 21.88 5.77
C ASP A 144 7.71 20.72 5.29
N VAL A 145 8.24 19.48 5.21
CA VAL A 145 7.52 18.24 4.96
C VAL A 145 7.99 17.17 5.94
N TYR A 146 7.04 16.45 6.55
CA TYR A 146 7.26 15.29 7.39
C TYR A 146 6.62 14.08 6.74
N ALA A 147 7.41 13.02 6.46
CA ALA A 147 6.93 11.89 5.67
C ALA A 147 7.39 10.54 6.24
N TRP A 148 6.46 9.57 6.23
CA TRP A 148 6.76 8.18 6.60
C TRP A 148 5.68 7.23 6.02
N PRO A 149 5.95 5.91 5.96
CA PRO A 149 4.93 4.95 5.54
C PRO A 149 3.91 4.67 6.65
N HIS A 150 2.62 4.64 6.29
CA HIS A 150 1.55 4.09 7.13
C HIS A 150 1.74 2.59 7.35
N ASN A 151 2.17 1.90 6.28
CA ASN A 151 2.55 0.49 6.29
C ASN A 151 3.79 0.27 5.45
N GLU A 152 4.83 -0.30 6.03
CA GLU A 152 6.05 -0.68 5.32
C GLU A 152 5.93 -2.14 4.85
N THR A 153 5.66 -2.32 3.57
CA THR A 153 5.39 -3.65 2.98
C THR A 153 6.59 -4.60 3.07
N SER A 154 7.81 -4.07 3.15
CA SER A 154 9.03 -4.90 3.18
C SER A 154 9.26 -5.56 4.54
N THR A 155 8.74 -4.96 5.62
CA THR A 155 8.97 -5.40 7.00
C THR A 155 7.71 -5.85 7.72
N GLY A 156 6.51 -5.50 7.21
CA GLY A 156 5.25 -5.79 7.90
C GLY A 156 5.00 -4.88 9.11
N VAL A 157 5.61 -3.70 9.13
CA VAL A 157 5.40 -2.69 10.17
C VAL A 157 4.32 -1.71 9.74
N ALA A 158 3.40 -1.39 10.63
CA ALA A 158 2.43 -0.31 10.49
C ALA A 158 2.60 0.70 11.62
N THR A 159 2.35 1.98 11.33
CA THR A 159 2.41 3.05 12.31
C THR A 159 1.06 3.74 12.45
N GLU A 160 0.72 4.17 13.66
CA GLU A 160 -0.43 5.06 13.83
C GLU A 160 -0.13 6.42 13.18
N ILE A 161 -1.09 6.92 12.39
CA ILE A 161 -0.92 8.21 11.72
C ILE A 161 -1.41 9.33 12.63
N ARG A 162 -0.48 10.14 13.10
CA ARG A 162 -0.73 11.37 13.86
C ARG A 162 0.23 12.47 13.42
N ARG A 163 -0.26 13.69 13.39
CA ARG A 163 0.59 14.85 13.11
C ARG A 163 1.66 14.98 14.20
N PRO A 164 2.97 15.02 13.86
CA PRO A 164 4.02 15.12 14.87
C PRO A 164 3.89 16.42 15.69
N ALA A 165 4.13 16.32 16.99
CA ALA A 165 4.07 17.49 17.87
C ALA A 165 5.26 18.46 17.61
N GLY A 166 4.99 19.76 17.71
CA GLY A 166 6.04 20.79 17.61
C GLY A 166 6.55 21.10 16.21
N ILE A 167 5.96 20.52 15.16
CA ILE A 167 6.27 20.91 13.78
C ILE A 167 5.64 22.27 13.47
N ALA A 168 6.20 22.99 12.46
CA ALA A 168 5.67 24.29 12.05
C ALA A 168 4.22 24.18 11.56
N ASP A 169 3.41 25.22 11.78
CA ASP A 169 1.99 25.24 11.45
C ASP A 169 1.75 25.04 9.96
N ASP A 170 2.66 25.49 9.11
CA ASP A 170 2.59 25.37 7.66
C ASP A 170 3.33 24.12 7.12
N ALA A 171 3.96 23.34 7.95
CA ALA A 171 4.58 22.08 7.54
C ALA A 171 3.54 21.04 7.12
N LEU A 172 3.85 20.26 6.08
CA LEU A 172 2.98 19.22 5.56
C LEU A 172 3.32 17.85 6.16
N VAL A 173 2.28 17.07 6.44
CA VAL A 173 2.37 15.64 6.77
C VAL A 173 2.01 14.84 5.53
N VAL A 174 2.98 14.06 5.02
CA VAL A 174 2.88 13.31 3.76
C VAL A 174 3.05 11.82 4.03
N ILE A 175 2.00 11.05 3.90
CA ILE A 175 1.95 9.64 4.29
C ILE A 175 1.95 8.72 3.07
N ASP A 176 2.94 7.83 3.01
CA ASP A 176 2.92 6.71 2.08
C ASP A 176 1.95 5.63 2.58
N ALA A 177 0.77 5.63 2.02
CA ALA A 177 -0.27 4.67 2.34
C ALA A 177 -0.41 3.56 1.30
N THR A 178 0.61 3.34 0.47
CA THR A 178 0.54 2.45 -0.69
C THR A 178 -0.02 1.07 -0.35
N SER A 179 0.38 0.48 0.75
CA SER A 179 -0.15 -0.81 1.18
C SER A 179 -1.17 -0.73 2.32
N GLY A 180 -1.28 0.42 2.99
CA GLY A 180 -2.20 0.61 4.11
C GLY A 180 -3.59 1.13 3.73
N ALA A 181 -3.67 1.93 2.64
CA ALA A 181 -4.91 2.59 2.25
C ALA A 181 -6.09 1.63 2.06
N GLY A 182 -7.20 1.91 2.74
CA GLY A 182 -8.41 1.09 2.69
C GLY A 182 -8.33 -0.23 3.48
N GLY A 183 -7.27 -0.47 4.27
CA GLY A 183 -7.15 -1.65 5.11
C GLY A 183 -6.61 -1.36 6.51
N LEU A 184 -6.06 -0.17 6.74
CA LEU A 184 -5.65 0.31 8.06
C LEU A 184 -6.51 1.52 8.46
N PRO A 185 -6.78 1.70 9.75
CA PRO A 185 -7.53 2.85 10.25
C PRO A 185 -6.69 4.13 10.10
N VAL A 186 -7.32 5.21 9.68
CA VAL A 186 -6.67 6.52 9.56
C VAL A 186 -7.69 7.63 9.78
N ASP A 187 -7.30 8.67 10.49
CA ASP A 187 -7.96 9.96 10.47
C ASP A 187 -7.24 10.85 9.44
N ILE A 188 -7.89 11.13 8.32
CA ILE A 188 -7.31 11.93 7.24
C ILE A 188 -6.94 13.35 7.70
N ARG A 189 -7.58 13.87 8.76
CA ARG A 189 -7.27 15.20 9.33
C ARG A 189 -5.87 15.31 9.91
N GLU A 190 -5.26 14.18 10.27
CA GLU A 190 -3.86 14.11 10.73
C GLU A 190 -2.84 14.23 9.59
N THR A 191 -3.29 14.26 8.32
CA THR A 191 -2.44 14.27 7.14
C THR A 191 -2.72 15.49 6.26
N ASP A 192 -1.71 15.94 5.53
CA ASP A 192 -1.88 16.90 4.43
C ASP A 192 -1.90 16.20 3.07
N VAL A 193 -1.16 15.09 2.96
CA VAL A 193 -1.18 14.22 1.78
C VAL A 193 -1.15 12.76 2.23
N TYR A 194 -2.17 12.01 1.84
CA TYR A 194 -2.26 10.56 2.03
C TYR A 194 -2.31 9.91 0.65
N TYR A 195 -1.18 9.34 0.21
CA TYR A 195 -1.07 8.83 -1.16
C TYR A 195 -0.85 7.32 -1.21
N PHE A 196 -1.32 6.72 -2.30
CA PHE A 196 -1.19 5.28 -2.54
C PHE A 196 -1.27 4.94 -4.02
N ALA A 197 -0.91 3.70 -4.34
CA ALA A 197 -1.15 3.09 -5.64
C ALA A 197 -2.10 1.89 -5.50
N PRO A 198 -2.99 1.65 -6.48
CA PRO A 198 -4.15 0.78 -6.27
C PRO A 198 -3.86 -0.72 -6.29
N GLN A 199 -2.65 -1.16 -6.67
CA GLN A 199 -2.29 -2.57 -6.79
C GLN A 199 -1.99 -3.31 -5.47
N LYS A 200 -2.15 -2.64 -4.33
CA LYS A 200 -1.96 -3.22 -2.99
C LYS A 200 -3.31 -3.49 -2.33
N ASN A 201 -3.52 -3.02 -1.10
CA ASN A 201 -4.76 -3.25 -0.37
C ASN A 201 -6.02 -2.78 -1.12
N MET A 202 -5.91 -1.75 -1.96
CA MET A 202 -7.03 -1.31 -2.81
C MET A 202 -7.38 -2.29 -3.94
N GLY A 203 -6.72 -3.45 -4.03
CA GLY A 203 -7.14 -4.63 -4.81
C GLY A 203 -7.43 -4.38 -6.29
N SER A 204 -6.71 -3.46 -6.91
CA SER A 204 -6.75 -3.19 -8.35
C SER A 204 -5.41 -3.57 -9.00
N ASP A 205 -5.04 -2.92 -10.08
CA ASP A 205 -3.77 -3.11 -10.76
C ASP A 205 -2.92 -1.83 -10.72
N GLY A 206 -1.67 -1.89 -11.17
CA GLY A 206 -0.72 -0.79 -11.15
C GLY A 206 -0.98 0.30 -12.20
N GLY A 207 -0.06 1.29 -12.24
CA GLY A 207 -0.03 2.31 -13.28
C GLY A 207 -0.64 3.66 -12.89
N LEU A 208 -1.16 3.80 -11.68
CA LEU A 208 -1.71 5.04 -11.13
C LEU A 208 -1.13 5.32 -9.76
N TRP A 209 -1.05 6.59 -9.41
CA TRP A 209 -1.01 7.06 -8.04
C TRP A 209 -2.28 7.86 -7.72
N ILE A 210 -2.73 7.80 -6.50
CA ILE A 210 -3.84 8.57 -5.95
C ILE A 210 -3.34 9.28 -4.71
N ALA A 211 -3.69 10.55 -4.55
CA ALA A 211 -3.38 11.33 -3.37
C ALA A 211 -4.63 12.03 -2.85
N ILE A 212 -4.92 11.88 -1.58
CA ILE A 212 -5.88 12.69 -0.85
C ILE A 212 -5.10 13.87 -0.30
N MET A 213 -5.49 15.08 -0.68
CA MET A 213 -4.74 16.31 -0.39
C MET A 213 -5.57 17.31 0.39
N SER A 214 -4.98 17.85 1.47
CA SER A 214 -5.57 18.94 2.25
C SER A 214 -5.55 20.27 1.44
N PRO A 215 -6.38 21.25 1.82
CA PRO A 215 -6.30 22.59 1.24
C PRO A 215 -4.89 23.18 1.32
N ARG A 216 -4.18 22.97 2.43
CA ARG A 216 -2.80 23.42 2.65
C ARG A 216 -1.81 22.78 1.67
N ALA A 217 -1.94 21.47 1.41
CA ALA A 217 -1.09 20.78 0.45
C ALA A 217 -1.36 21.25 -1.00
N ILE A 218 -2.61 21.55 -1.32
CA ILE A 218 -2.99 22.13 -2.61
C ILE A 218 -2.38 23.53 -2.77
N GLU A 219 -2.54 24.39 -1.78
CA GLU A 219 -1.94 25.74 -1.77
C GLU A 219 -0.42 25.66 -1.94
N ARG A 220 0.27 24.77 -1.20
CA ARG A 220 1.71 24.53 -1.34
C ARG A 220 2.12 24.15 -2.76
N ALA A 221 1.33 23.33 -3.45
CA ALA A 221 1.63 22.96 -4.83
C ALA A 221 1.60 24.18 -5.76
N TYR A 222 0.63 25.08 -5.60
CA TYR A 222 0.58 26.34 -6.37
C TYR A 222 1.72 27.30 -6.00
N GLU A 223 2.02 27.48 -4.71
CA GLU A 223 3.16 28.30 -4.26
C GLU A 223 4.48 27.86 -4.91
N ILE A 224 4.76 26.54 -4.89
CA ILE A 224 5.99 26.02 -5.50
C ILE A 224 5.99 26.21 -7.01
N LYS A 225 4.87 26.00 -7.68
CA LYS A 225 4.76 26.26 -9.11
C LYS A 225 5.04 27.72 -9.45
N ASP A 226 4.50 28.63 -8.67
CA ASP A 226 4.64 30.09 -8.87
C ASP A 226 6.04 30.60 -8.46
N SER A 227 6.81 29.84 -7.70
CA SER A 227 8.20 30.19 -7.32
C SER A 227 9.20 30.20 -8.48
N GLY A 228 8.80 29.68 -9.64
CA GLY A 228 9.68 29.54 -10.81
C GLY A 228 10.54 28.27 -10.78
N ARG A 229 10.34 27.36 -9.83
CA ARG A 229 10.99 26.04 -9.85
C ARG A 229 10.64 25.31 -11.15
N TRP A 230 11.65 24.85 -11.87
CA TRP A 230 11.41 24.00 -13.03
C TRP A 230 10.87 22.62 -12.58
N ILE A 231 9.71 22.26 -13.11
CA ILE A 231 9.04 20.99 -12.80
C ILE A 231 8.72 20.30 -14.14
N PRO A 232 9.14 19.04 -14.32
CA PRO A 232 8.73 18.27 -15.50
C PRO A 232 7.20 18.20 -15.61
N ALA A 233 6.64 18.43 -16.79
CA ALA A 233 5.19 18.47 -16.97
C ALA A 233 4.44 17.22 -16.49
N SER A 234 5.09 16.05 -16.57
CA SER A 234 4.54 14.77 -16.07
C SER A 234 4.55 14.63 -14.54
N LEU A 235 5.34 15.46 -13.83
CA LEU A 235 5.48 15.48 -12.38
C LEU A 235 4.82 16.72 -11.76
N ASP A 236 4.22 17.59 -12.57
CA ASP A 236 3.59 18.82 -12.12
C ASP A 236 2.27 18.53 -11.38
N LEU A 237 2.33 18.65 -10.06
CA LEU A 237 1.22 18.37 -9.17
C LEU A 237 0.03 19.30 -9.41
N VAL A 238 0.26 20.58 -9.76
CA VAL A 238 -0.82 21.51 -10.12
C VAL A 238 -1.55 21.03 -11.38
N THR A 239 -0.81 20.57 -12.38
CA THR A 239 -1.40 19.96 -13.57
C THR A 239 -2.26 18.74 -13.23
N ALA A 240 -1.82 17.90 -12.30
CA ALA A 240 -2.61 16.75 -11.83
C ALA A 240 -3.88 17.19 -11.09
N ILE A 241 -3.80 18.18 -10.19
CA ILE A 241 -4.93 18.76 -9.46
C ILE A 241 -5.99 19.31 -10.44
N GLU A 242 -5.58 20.14 -11.39
CA GLU A 242 -6.49 20.76 -12.35
C GLU A 242 -7.18 19.76 -13.29
N ASN A 243 -6.47 18.68 -13.65
CA ASN A 243 -7.08 17.61 -14.44
C ASN A 243 -8.03 16.78 -13.59
N SER A 244 -7.68 16.46 -12.34
CA SER A 244 -8.54 15.70 -11.43
C SER A 244 -9.85 16.41 -11.12
N ARG A 245 -9.84 17.74 -10.99
CA ARG A 245 -11.04 18.57 -10.85
C ARG A 245 -12.00 18.48 -12.03
N LYS A 246 -11.49 18.07 -13.20
CA LYS A 246 -12.27 17.82 -14.44
C LYS A 246 -12.60 16.34 -14.63
N ASP A 247 -12.35 15.51 -13.62
CA ASP A 247 -12.43 14.05 -13.67
C ASP A 247 -11.55 13.45 -14.80
N GLN A 248 -10.31 13.91 -14.88
CA GLN A 248 -9.32 13.52 -15.87
C GLN A 248 -7.95 13.32 -15.23
N THR A 249 -7.06 12.68 -15.97
CA THR A 249 -5.61 12.70 -15.73
C THR A 249 -4.93 13.53 -16.82
N TYR A 250 -3.71 14.00 -16.57
CA TYR A 250 -2.93 14.78 -17.55
C TYR A 250 -2.74 14.01 -18.86
N ASN A 251 -2.42 12.75 -18.78
CA ASN A 251 -2.28 11.82 -19.91
C ASN A 251 -3.24 10.64 -19.77
N THR A 252 -3.41 9.83 -20.81
CA THR A 252 -4.30 8.66 -20.79
C THR A 252 -3.93 7.75 -19.60
N PRO A 253 -4.86 7.47 -18.69
CA PRO A 253 -4.61 6.60 -17.55
C PRO A 253 -4.71 5.12 -17.93
N ALA A 254 -4.28 4.25 -17.02
CA ALA A 254 -4.57 2.82 -17.07
C ALA A 254 -6.09 2.58 -16.83
N VAL A 255 -6.89 2.61 -17.89
CA VAL A 255 -8.36 2.61 -17.80
C VAL A 255 -8.91 1.33 -17.17
N ALA A 256 -8.28 0.18 -17.45
CA ALA A 256 -8.64 -1.09 -16.79
C ALA A 256 -8.44 -0.99 -15.27
N THR A 257 -7.32 -0.43 -14.83
CA THR A 257 -7.03 -0.19 -13.42
C THR A 257 -8.06 0.74 -12.77
N LEU A 258 -8.48 1.83 -13.46
CA LEU A 258 -9.55 2.71 -12.97
C LEU A 258 -10.85 1.95 -12.75
N LEU A 259 -11.24 1.06 -13.68
CA LEU A 259 -12.46 0.29 -13.56
C LEU A 259 -12.39 -0.69 -12.37
N LEU A 260 -11.30 -1.47 -12.29
CA LEU A 260 -11.09 -2.39 -11.17
C LEU A 260 -11.10 -1.65 -9.82
N LEU A 261 -10.48 -0.47 -9.76
CA LEU A 261 -10.45 0.35 -8.55
C LEU A 261 -11.83 0.88 -8.16
N ALA A 262 -12.62 1.39 -9.12
CA ALA A 262 -13.97 1.86 -8.85
C ALA A 262 -14.86 0.75 -8.26
N GLU A 263 -14.82 -0.45 -8.84
CA GLU A 263 -15.55 -1.62 -8.35
C GLU A 263 -15.09 -2.05 -6.94
N GLN A 264 -13.81 -1.89 -6.64
CA GLN A 264 -13.28 -2.22 -5.31
C GLN A 264 -13.72 -1.22 -4.26
N ILE A 265 -13.66 0.07 -4.55
CA ILE A 265 -14.09 1.13 -3.64
C ILE A 265 -15.59 1.00 -3.34
N GLU A 266 -16.41 0.79 -4.36
CA GLU A 266 -17.85 0.61 -4.19
C GLU A 266 -18.18 -0.65 -3.37
N TRP A 267 -17.42 -1.73 -3.56
CA TRP A 267 -17.58 -2.92 -2.75
C TRP A 267 -17.22 -2.67 -1.27
N ILE A 268 -16.14 -1.96 -0.99
CA ILE A 268 -15.75 -1.62 0.39
C ILE A 268 -16.83 -0.72 1.02
N ASN A 269 -17.25 0.35 0.34
CA ASN A 269 -18.28 1.26 0.84
C ASN A 269 -19.62 0.55 1.07
N GLY A 270 -20.02 -0.32 0.14
CA GLY A 270 -21.24 -1.11 0.25
C GLY A 270 -21.27 -2.13 1.39
N ASN A 271 -20.11 -2.48 1.94
CA ASN A 271 -19.98 -3.40 3.09
C ASN A 271 -19.78 -2.69 4.44
N GLY A 272 -19.74 -1.37 4.47
CA GLY A 272 -19.57 -0.60 5.71
C GLY A 272 -18.30 0.27 5.74
N GLY A 273 -17.69 0.50 4.58
CA GLY A 273 -16.60 1.44 4.39
C GLY A 273 -15.30 1.04 5.08
N LEU A 274 -14.53 2.05 5.48
CA LEU A 274 -13.20 1.84 6.08
C LEU A 274 -13.27 1.03 7.39
N ALA A 275 -14.28 1.23 8.21
CA ALA A 275 -14.45 0.49 9.46
C ALA A 275 -14.61 -1.02 9.24
N TRP A 276 -15.41 -1.42 8.26
CA TRP A 276 -15.54 -2.82 7.87
C TRP A 276 -14.24 -3.38 7.29
N ALA A 277 -13.57 -2.62 6.41
CA ALA A 277 -12.34 -3.06 5.76
C ALA A 277 -11.20 -3.28 6.78
N THR A 278 -11.05 -2.36 7.73
CA THR A 278 -10.02 -2.46 8.78
C THR A 278 -10.30 -3.61 9.75
N GLU A 279 -11.54 -3.84 10.11
CA GLU A 279 -11.91 -4.99 10.95
C GLU A 279 -11.63 -6.32 10.22
N ARG A 280 -11.93 -6.39 8.92
CA ARG A 280 -11.66 -7.58 8.10
C ARG A 280 -10.17 -7.89 8.00
N THR A 281 -9.32 -6.89 7.73
CA THR A 281 -7.87 -7.08 7.67
C THR A 281 -7.29 -7.42 9.04
N ARG A 282 -7.77 -6.78 10.11
CA ARG A 282 -7.39 -7.08 11.50
C ARG A 282 -7.72 -8.53 11.86
N SER A 283 -8.94 -8.98 11.59
CA SER A 283 -9.35 -10.36 11.87
C SER A 283 -8.50 -11.39 11.12
N SER A 284 -8.13 -11.09 9.86
CA SER A 284 -7.28 -11.96 9.05
C SER A 284 -5.84 -12.00 9.56
N SER A 285 -5.26 -10.84 9.88
CA SER A 285 -3.88 -10.77 10.39
C SER A 285 -3.72 -11.40 11.77
N GLU A 286 -4.71 -11.26 12.65
CA GLU A 286 -4.74 -11.91 13.95
C GLU A 286 -4.70 -13.44 13.87
N LEU A 287 -5.25 -14.05 12.82
CA LEU A 287 -5.13 -15.50 12.58
C LEU A 287 -3.66 -15.87 12.35
N VAL A 288 -2.96 -15.10 11.51
CA VAL A 288 -1.55 -15.32 11.18
C VAL A 288 -0.65 -15.14 12.42
N TYR A 289 -0.82 -14.02 13.14
CA TYR A 289 -0.01 -13.74 14.32
C TYR A 289 -0.24 -14.74 15.44
N ARG A 290 -1.50 -15.10 15.73
CA ARG A 290 -1.81 -16.13 16.73
C ARG A 290 -1.25 -17.51 16.34
N TRP A 291 -1.26 -17.85 15.05
CA TRP A 291 -0.64 -19.07 14.57
C TRP A 291 0.87 -19.07 14.85
N ALA A 292 1.57 -17.98 14.52
CA ALA A 292 3.00 -17.87 14.77
C ALA A 292 3.34 -17.88 16.27
N GLU A 293 2.56 -17.20 17.11
CA GLU A 293 2.75 -17.17 18.58
C GLU A 293 2.53 -18.53 19.26
N ASN A 294 1.79 -19.45 18.62
CA ASN A 294 1.56 -20.81 19.11
C ASN A 294 2.43 -21.85 18.40
N SER A 295 3.33 -21.44 17.52
CA SER A 295 4.24 -22.33 16.80
C SER A 295 5.54 -22.54 17.57
N ASP A 296 6.07 -23.78 17.52
CA ASP A 296 7.40 -24.09 18.09
C ASP A 296 8.56 -23.67 17.17
N VAL A 297 8.28 -23.38 15.87
CA VAL A 297 9.29 -23.14 14.83
C VAL A 297 9.12 -21.78 14.13
N ALA A 298 8.06 -21.03 14.43
CA ALA A 298 7.78 -19.75 13.81
C ALA A 298 7.61 -18.64 14.85
N THR A 299 7.99 -17.41 14.50
CA THR A 299 7.83 -16.21 15.35
C THR A 299 7.38 -15.01 14.54
N CYS A 300 6.69 -14.08 15.19
CA CYS A 300 6.36 -12.79 14.56
C CYS A 300 7.64 -11.96 14.42
N PHE A 301 7.98 -11.56 13.19
CA PHE A 301 9.15 -10.70 12.96
C PHE A 301 8.99 -9.34 13.64
N VAL A 302 7.80 -8.72 13.53
CA VAL A 302 7.47 -7.50 14.28
C VAL A 302 7.08 -7.91 15.70
N THR A 303 7.97 -7.66 16.65
CA THR A 303 7.84 -8.14 18.03
C THR A 303 6.83 -7.33 18.83
N ASP A 304 6.82 -6.01 18.66
CA ASP A 304 5.81 -5.15 19.32
C ASP A 304 4.45 -5.30 18.60
N PRO A 305 3.40 -5.77 19.30
CA PRO A 305 2.07 -5.88 18.70
C PRO A 305 1.50 -4.55 18.18
N ALA A 306 1.93 -3.40 18.75
CA ALA A 306 1.48 -2.08 18.33
C ALA A 306 2.00 -1.69 16.93
N ASP A 307 3.14 -2.24 16.52
CA ASP A 307 3.77 -2.00 15.22
C ASP A 307 3.39 -3.05 14.17
N ARG A 308 2.62 -4.09 14.54
CA ARG A 308 2.24 -5.17 13.61
C ARG A 308 1.24 -4.68 12.58
N SER A 309 1.55 -4.93 11.31
CA SER A 309 0.65 -4.62 10.21
C SER A 309 -0.58 -5.54 10.18
N ALA A 310 -1.76 -4.96 10.02
CA ALA A 310 -2.97 -5.74 9.76
C ALA A 310 -3.15 -6.13 8.28
N VAL A 311 -2.28 -5.66 7.38
CA VAL A 311 -2.40 -5.88 5.93
C VAL A 311 -1.27 -6.70 5.33
N VAL A 312 -0.12 -6.79 6.02
CA VAL A 312 1.05 -7.61 5.61
C VAL A 312 1.70 -8.21 6.85
N CYS A 313 1.57 -9.50 7.03
CA CYS A 313 2.18 -10.22 8.14
C CYS A 313 3.53 -10.81 7.73
N THR A 314 4.54 -10.65 8.58
CA THR A 314 5.89 -11.21 8.39
C THR A 314 6.20 -12.18 9.51
N ILE A 315 6.50 -13.42 9.14
CA ILE A 315 6.70 -14.53 10.06
C ILE A 315 8.06 -15.16 9.79
N ASP A 316 8.95 -15.12 10.78
CA ASP A 316 10.27 -15.76 10.70
C ASP A 316 10.18 -17.22 11.13
N PHE A 317 10.97 -18.06 10.50
CA PHE A 317 11.22 -19.43 10.95
C PHE A 317 12.60 -19.54 11.62
N ASP A 318 12.72 -20.49 12.54
CA ASP A 318 14.01 -20.88 13.10
C ASP A 318 14.86 -21.64 12.06
N ASP A 319 16.12 -21.94 12.42
CA ASP A 319 17.08 -22.58 11.51
C ASP A 319 16.72 -24.04 11.14
N SER A 320 15.73 -24.65 11.79
CA SER A 320 15.27 -26.00 11.44
C SER A 320 14.37 -26.04 10.22
N ILE A 321 13.79 -24.92 9.83
CA ILE A 321 12.87 -24.75 8.70
C ILE A 321 13.48 -23.79 7.69
N ASP A 322 13.50 -24.17 6.42
CA ASP A 322 13.83 -23.27 5.30
C ASP A 322 12.56 -22.68 4.70
N ALA A 323 12.32 -21.39 4.93
CA ALA A 323 11.14 -20.69 4.43
C ALA A 323 11.02 -20.71 2.90
N ALA A 324 12.15 -20.77 2.17
CA ALA A 324 12.13 -20.87 0.71
C ALA A 324 11.58 -22.23 0.26
N VAL A 325 11.96 -23.31 0.94
CA VAL A 325 11.42 -24.64 0.67
C VAL A 325 9.93 -24.70 0.97
N VAL A 326 9.48 -24.09 2.09
CA VAL A 326 8.05 -24.02 2.44
C VAL A 326 7.29 -23.24 1.34
N ALA A 327 7.78 -22.09 0.92
CA ALA A 327 7.15 -21.27 -0.13
C ALA A 327 7.09 -22.02 -1.48
N ASP A 328 8.14 -22.75 -1.86
CA ASP A 328 8.18 -23.54 -3.10
C ASP A 328 7.16 -24.69 -3.06
N MET A 329 7.02 -25.38 -1.91
CA MET A 329 6.02 -26.43 -1.75
C MET A 329 4.59 -25.88 -1.80
N LEU A 330 4.33 -24.74 -1.16
CA LEU A 330 3.05 -24.03 -1.25
C LEU A 330 2.75 -23.65 -2.70
N ARG A 331 3.71 -23.07 -3.41
CA ARG A 331 3.60 -22.65 -4.82
C ARG A 331 3.31 -23.83 -5.75
N ALA A 332 3.94 -24.98 -5.53
CA ALA A 332 3.67 -26.21 -6.28
C ALA A 332 2.22 -26.72 -6.11
N ASN A 333 1.54 -26.30 -5.05
CA ASN A 333 0.14 -26.62 -4.76
C ASN A 333 -0.84 -25.45 -5.01
N GLY A 334 -0.39 -24.39 -5.71
CA GLY A 334 -1.24 -23.26 -6.11
C GLY A 334 -1.40 -22.16 -5.05
N VAL A 335 -0.66 -22.22 -3.94
CA VAL A 335 -0.58 -21.15 -2.93
C VAL A 335 0.67 -20.33 -3.21
N VAL A 336 0.52 -19.07 -3.62
CA VAL A 336 1.59 -18.30 -4.27
C VAL A 336 1.86 -16.96 -3.57
N ASP A 337 3.07 -16.45 -3.79
CA ASP A 337 3.52 -15.11 -3.47
C ASP A 337 3.60 -14.82 -1.96
N VAL A 338 3.95 -15.84 -1.17
CA VAL A 338 4.21 -15.75 0.27
C VAL A 338 5.70 -15.58 0.61
N GLU A 339 6.57 -15.48 -0.40
CA GLU A 339 8.02 -15.34 -0.22
C GLU A 339 8.38 -14.04 0.52
N PRO A 340 9.53 -14.02 1.26
CA PRO A 340 9.99 -12.85 2.00
C PRO A 340 10.34 -11.70 1.06
N TYR A 341 10.47 -10.50 1.62
CA TYR A 341 11.08 -9.41 0.86
C TYR A 341 12.56 -9.70 0.62
N ARG A 342 12.92 -9.97 -0.63
CA ARG A 342 14.25 -10.51 -1.00
C ARG A 342 15.44 -9.75 -0.41
N LYS A 343 15.36 -8.39 -0.36
CA LYS A 343 16.48 -7.56 0.14
C LYS A 343 16.61 -7.59 1.66
N LEU A 344 15.59 -8.01 2.39
CA LEU A 344 15.66 -8.13 3.84
C LEU A 344 16.51 -9.34 4.27
N GLY A 345 16.60 -10.37 3.39
CA GLY A 345 17.49 -11.53 3.59
C GLY A 345 17.14 -12.43 4.77
N ARG A 346 15.86 -12.47 5.18
CA ARG A 346 15.41 -13.26 6.34
C ARG A 346 14.83 -14.62 5.92
N ASN A 347 14.92 -15.58 6.82
CA ASN A 347 14.23 -16.88 6.73
C ASN A 347 12.76 -16.70 7.14
N GLN A 348 11.91 -16.22 6.20
CA GLN A 348 10.63 -15.59 6.51
C GLN A 348 9.57 -15.91 5.47
N LEU A 349 8.31 -15.97 5.87
CA LEU A 349 7.16 -15.78 4.98
C LEU A 349 6.57 -14.40 5.16
N ARG A 350 6.07 -13.82 4.07
CA ARG A 350 5.37 -12.54 4.05
C ARG A 350 4.00 -12.71 3.41
N ILE A 351 2.96 -12.61 4.22
CA ILE A 351 1.58 -12.95 3.87
C ILE A 351 0.76 -11.68 3.81
N ALA A 352 0.16 -11.40 2.65
CA ALA A 352 -0.82 -10.33 2.54
C ALA A 352 -2.18 -10.76 3.12
N THR A 353 -2.70 -9.90 3.98
CA THR A 353 -4.04 -10.00 4.57
C THR A 353 -4.91 -8.83 4.08
N PHE A 354 -4.69 -8.39 2.85
CA PHE A 354 -5.42 -7.30 2.22
C PHE A 354 -6.93 -7.56 2.18
N VAL A 355 -7.70 -6.49 2.12
CA VAL A 355 -9.17 -6.55 2.19
C VAL A 355 -9.80 -7.47 1.14
N SER A 356 -9.15 -7.67 -0.02
CA SER A 356 -9.60 -8.58 -1.08
C SER A 356 -9.31 -10.07 -0.80
N VAL A 357 -8.49 -10.39 0.22
CA VAL A 357 -8.21 -11.77 0.64
C VAL A 357 -9.32 -12.24 1.59
N GLU A 358 -9.90 -13.42 1.32
CA GLU A 358 -10.94 -13.97 2.18
C GLU A 358 -10.35 -14.48 3.51
N PRO A 359 -10.94 -14.17 4.68
CA PRO A 359 -10.45 -14.68 5.95
C PRO A 359 -10.38 -16.22 6.01
N ASP A 360 -11.28 -16.91 5.30
CA ASP A 360 -11.25 -18.37 5.22
C ASP A 360 -10.12 -18.89 4.34
N ASP A 361 -9.69 -18.15 3.31
CA ASP A 361 -8.48 -18.45 2.54
C ASP A 361 -7.22 -18.30 3.42
N VAL A 362 -7.19 -17.32 4.34
CA VAL A 362 -6.08 -17.18 5.31
C VAL A 362 -6.02 -18.37 6.25
N LYS A 363 -7.16 -18.85 6.78
CA LYS A 363 -7.19 -20.07 7.60
C LYS A 363 -6.69 -21.30 6.83
N ALA A 364 -7.13 -21.44 5.58
CA ALA A 364 -6.69 -22.53 4.71
C ALA A 364 -5.19 -22.44 4.42
N LEU A 365 -4.64 -21.22 4.18
CA LEU A 365 -3.19 -21.03 4.04
C LEU A 365 -2.43 -21.55 5.28
N LEU A 366 -2.87 -21.20 6.49
CA LEU A 366 -2.20 -21.65 7.72
C LEU A 366 -2.25 -23.17 7.84
N SER A 367 -3.37 -23.82 7.50
CA SER A 367 -3.47 -25.28 7.43
C SER A 367 -2.54 -25.90 6.39
N CYS A 368 -2.34 -25.24 5.25
CA CYS A 368 -1.36 -25.66 4.24
C CYS A 368 0.07 -25.54 4.77
N ILE A 369 0.40 -24.47 5.49
CA ILE A 369 1.73 -24.29 6.11
C ILE A 369 1.97 -25.40 7.13
N ASP A 370 1.03 -25.69 8.05
CA ASP A 370 1.15 -26.77 9.02
C ASP A 370 1.38 -28.14 8.36
N PHE A 371 0.65 -28.41 7.28
CA PHE A 371 0.82 -29.64 6.51
C PHE A 371 2.23 -29.75 5.91
N VAL A 372 2.72 -28.67 5.29
CA VAL A 372 4.07 -28.61 4.71
C VAL A 372 5.14 -28.75 5.79
N LEU A 373 5.02 -28.04 6.93
CA LEU A 373 5.95 -28.16 8.05
C LEU A 373 6.07 -29.60 8.55
N THR A 374 4.95 -30.33 8.67
CA THR A 374 4.94 -31.77 9.05
C THR A 374 5.69 -32.64 8.03
N ALA A 375 5.74 -32.22 6.76
CA ALA A 375 6.44 -32.99 5.71
C ALA A 375 7.95 -32.68 5.64
N VAL A 376 8.38 -31.46 6.01
CA VAL A 376 9.81 -31.05 5.98
C VAL A 376 10.56 -31.43 7.26
N THR A 377 9.86 -31.62 8.38
CA THR A 377 10.46 -32.06 9.67
C THR A 377 10.62 -33.58 9.79
N LYS A 378 10.19 -34.35 8.81
CA LYS A 378 10.39 -35.81 8.70
C LYS A 378 11.60 -36.12 7.83
#